data_a046cebf3d00ed847d17019776eff8e6
#
_entry.id   a046cebf3d00ed847d17019776eff8e6
#
_cell.length_a   1.000
_cell.length_b   1.000
_cell.length_c   1.000
_cell.angle_alpha   90.00
_cell.angle_beta   90.00
_cell.angle_gamma   90.00
#
_symmetry.space_group_name_H-M   'P 1'
#
loop_
_entity.id
_entity.type
_entity.pdbx_description
1 polymer ?
#
loop_
_entity_poly.entity_id
_entity_poly.type
_entity_poly.pdbx_seq_one_letter_code
_entity_poly.pdbx_strand_id
1 'polypeptide(L)'
;MHKYKKFLTVCSLAALLSSCTVSFVCMAAADTAETQAVEFDKEDGEYSIQVDLEGGSGKACVTSPTLFTVKDGMGYAQIQWSSSNYDYMIVDGEKYLPTNEEGMNSVFEIPILTLDEAMPVIADTTAMGAPHEIEYTLTFYSDSIGSK
;
A
#
# COMPACT_ATOMS: atom_id res chain seq x y z
N MET A 1 -11.37 -23.65 31.81
CA MET A 1 -12.12 -22.62 32.56
C MET A 1 -11.19 -21.43 32.79
N HIS A 2 -11.26 -20.42 31.97
CA HIS A 2 -10.52 -19.17 32.15
C HIS A 2 -11.46 -18.10 32.66
N LYS A 3 -11.21 -17.66 33.88
CA LYS A 3 -11.96 -16.60 34.55
C LYS A 3 -11.42 -15.26 34.08
N TYR A 4 -12.21 -14.54 33.28
CA TYR A 4 -11.94 -13.14 33.01
C TYR A 4 -12.24 -12.29 34.23
N LYS A 5 -11.21 -11.66 34.79
CA LYS A 5 -11.39 -10.63 35.82
C LYS A 5 -11.75 -9.31 35.13
N LYS A 6 -13.00 -8.90 35.31
CA LYS A 6 -13.44 -7.55 34.94
C LYS A 6 -12.81 -6.56 35.90
N PHE A 7 -11.92 -5.70 35.41
CA PHE A 7 -11.51 -4.51 36.13
C PHE A 7 -12.58 -3.42 35.95
N LEU A 8 -13.31 -3.15 37.01
CA LEU A 8 -14.13 -1.94 37.11
C LEU A 8 -13.20 -0.79 37.51
N THR A 9 -12.94 0.10 36.58
CA THR A 9 -12.33 1.39 36.91
C THR A 9 -13.44 2.38 37.23
N VAL A 10 -13.55 2.70 38.49
CA VAL A 10 -14.44 3.77 38.96
C VAL A 10 -13.75 5.10 38.65
N CYS A 11 -14.27 5.85 37.67
CA CYS A 11 -13.91 7.24 37.48
C CYS A 11 -14.62 8.11 38.49
N SER A 12 -13.86 8.64 39.44
CA SER A 12 -14.30 9.66 40.37
C SER A 12 -14.45 11.00 39.65
N LEU A 13 -15.67 11.53 39.64
CA LEU A 13 -15.98 12.86 39.17
C LEU A 13 -15.41 13.88 40.15
N ALA A 14 -14.49 14.70 39.69
CA ALA A 14 -14.14 15.95 40.33
C ALA A 14 -14.51 17.09 39.37
N ALA A 15 -15.61 17.73 39.63
CA ALA A 15 -16.00 18.96 38.95
C ALA A 15 -15.23 20.13 39.55
N LEU A 16 -14.33 20.72 38.79
CA LEU A 16 -13.80 22.05 39.09
C LEU A 16 -14.09 22.96 37.90
N LEU A 17 -15.05 23.83 38.08
CA LEU A 17 -15.32 24.97 37.25
C LEU A 17 -14.17 25.95 37.35
N SER A 18 -13.35 26.03 36.32
CA SER A 18 -12.46 27.14 36.06
C SER A 18 -12.74 27.66 34.66
N SER A 19 -13.34 28.82 34.59
CA SER A 19 -13.54 29.53 33.34
C SER A 19 -12.20 30.02 32.81
N CYS A 20 -11.62 29.26 31.88
CA CYS A 20 -10.53 29.74 31.05
C CYS A 20 -11.06 29.84 29.63
N THR A 21 -11.21 31.06 29.15
CA THR A 21 -11.44 31.34 27.75
C THR A 21 -10.18 30.95 26.98
N VAL A 22 -10.14 29.71 26.56
CA VAL A 22 -9.13 29.26 25.62
C VAL A 22 -9.58 29.70 24.24
N SER A 23 -8.90 30.72 23.71
CA SER A 23 -8.96 31.01 22.28
C SER A 23 -8.52 29.74 21.54
N PHE A 24 -9.46 29.05 20.97
CA PHE A 24 -9.20 27.95 20.06
C PHE A 24 -8.59 28.56 18.80
N VAL A 25 -7.27 28.61 18.76
CA VAL A 25 -6.58 28.72 17.48
C VAL A 25 -6.80 27.39 16.79
N CYS A 26 -7.75 27.38 15.86
CA CYS A 26 -7.91 26.29 14.93
C CYS A 26 -6.66 26.25 14.07
N MET A 27 -5.63 25.55 14.53
CA MET A 27 -4.61 25.09 13.64
C MET A 27 -5.28 24.04 12.78
N ALA A 28 -5.58 24.41 11.54
CA ALA A 28 -5.84 23.44 10.52
C ALA A 28 -4.63 22.51 10.48
N ALA A 29 -4.74 21.35 11.09
CA ALA A 29 -3.83 20.26 10.83
C ALA A 29 -3.85 20.10 9.32
N ALA A 30 -2.69 20.29 8.69
CA ALA A 30 -2.53 19.90 7.32
C ALA A 30 -2.94 18.43 7.27
N ASP A 31 -4.05 18.15 6.57
CA ASP A 31 -4.44 16.81 6.23
C ASP A 31 -3.32 16.25 5.37
N THR A 32 -2.33 15.69 6.01
CA THR A 32 -1.48 14.72 5.37
C THR A 32 -2.42 13.54 5.21
N ALA A 33 -3.02 13.41 4.05
CA ALA A 33 -3.72 12.21 3.67
C ALA A 33 -2.66 11.10 3.70
N GLU A 34 -2.47 10.49 4.85
CA GLU A 34 -1.81 9.20 4.93
C GLU A 34 -2.69 8.26 4.15
N THR A 35 -2.30 7.96 2.92
CA THR A 35 -2.92 6.92 2.14
C THR A 35 -2.66 5.64 2.88
N GLN A 36 -3.64 5.23 3.66
CA GLN A 36 -3.55 4.01 4.44
C GLN A 36 -3.67 2.84 3.47
N ALA A 37 -2.67 1.97 3.48
CA ALA A 37 -2.79 0.68 2.82
C ALA A 37 -4.06 -0.03 3.29
N VAL A 38 -4.69 -0.77 2.40
CA VAL A 38 -5.91 -1.52 2.73
C VAL A 38 -5.60 -2.50 3.85
N GLU A 39 -6.41 -2.46 4.90
CA GLU A 39 -6.36 -3.43 5.97
C GLU A 39 -7.02 -4.73 5.51
N PHE A 40 -6.28 -5.83 5.60
CA PHE A 40 -6.75 -7.14 5.20
C PHE A 40 -7.16 -7.96 6.42
N ASP A 41 -8.37 -8.51 6.37
CA ASP A 41 -8.87 -9.45 7.38
C ASP A 41 -8.35 -10.88 7.07
N LYS A 42 -7.03 -10.99 6.99
CA LYS A 42 -6.31 -12.25 6.75
C LYS A 42 -5.13 -12.36 7.69
N GLU A 43 -4.78 -13.60 8.01
CA GLU A 43 -3.58 -13.89 8.79
C GLU A 43 -2.32 -13.51 8.00
N ASP A 44 -1.27 -13.15 8.72
CA ASP A 44 0.03 -12.91 8.12
C ASP A 44 0.51 -14.15 7.33
N GLY A 45 0.95 -13.92 6.12
CA GLY A 45 1.41 -14.99 5.25
C GLY A 45 1.49 -14.60 3.78
N GLU A 46 1.83 -15.57 2.97
CA GLU A 46 1.94 -15.42 1.53
C GLU A 46 0.69 -15.96 0.83
N TYR A 47 0.18 -15.15 -0.08
CA TYR A 47 -0.98 -15.46 -0.92
C TYR A 47 -0.65 -15.15 -2.37
N SER A 48 -1.59 -15.39 -3.26
CA SER A 48 -1.56 -14.91 -4.62
C SER A 48 -2.73 -13.97 -4.89
N ILE A 49 -2.54 -13.00 -5.78
CA ILE A 49 -3.58 -12.06 -6.20
C ILE A 49 -3.44 -11.75 -7.67
N GLN A 50 -4.54 -11.66 -8.38
CA GLN A 50 -4.54 -11.20 -9.76
C GLN A 50 -4.41 -9.68 -9.81
N VAL A 51 -3.62 -9.21 -10.77
CA VAL A 51 -3.39 -7.80 -11.01
C VAL A 51 -3.44 -7.52 -12.51
N ASP A 52 -4.11 -6.45 -12.88
CA ASP A 52 -4.10 -5.90 -14.23
C ASP A 52 -3.30 -4.60 -14.28
N LEU A 53 -2.55 -4.41 -15.34
CA LEU A 53 -1.79 -3.20 -15.63
C LEU A 53 -2.39 -2.49 -16.82
N GLU A 54 -2.68 -1.21 -16.63
CA GLU A 54 -3.08 -0.32 -17.71
C GLU A 54 -2.17 0.91 -17.77
N GLY A 55 -2.03 1.49 -18.94
CA GLY A 55 -1.27 2.73 -19.15
C GLY A 55 -0.01 2.56 -20.00
N GLY A 56 0.75 3.64 -20.10
CA GLY A 56 1.95 3.69 -20.92
C GLY A 56 1.67 3.43 -22.40
N SER A 57 2.60 2.76 -23.07
CA SER A 57 2.46 2.41 -24.50
C SER A 57 1.63 1.14 -24.75
N GLY A 58 1.15 0.48 -23.72
CA GLY A 58 0.46 -0.82 -23.80
C GLY A 58 1.36 -2.02 -24.09
N LYS A 59 2.67 -1.81 -24.11
CA LYS A 59 3.67 -2.88 -24.33
C LYS A 59 4.22 -3.47 -23.05
N ALA A 60 4.13 -2.72 -21.95
CA ALA A 60 4.56 -3.19 -20.65
C ALA A 60 3.51 -4.13 -20.06
N CYS A 61 3.95 -5.16 -19.38
CA CYS A 61 3.08 -6.03 -18.61
C CYS A 61 3.76 -6.47 -17.32
N VAL A 62 2.95 -6.89 -16.38
CA VAL A 62 3.38 -7.44 -15.09
C VAL A 62 2.89 -8.87 -14.96
N THR A 63 3.57 -9.66 -14.14
CA THR A 63 3.16 -11.04 -13.89
C THR A 63 1.86 -11.07 -13.11
N SER A 64 0.88 -11.86 -13.57
CA SER A 64 -0.40 -12.06 -12.91
C SER A 64 -0.82 -13.55 -13.02
N PRO A 65 -1.25 -14.20 -11.92
CA PRO A 65 -1.27 -13.69 -10.55
C PRO A 65 0.13 -13.44 -10.00
N THR A 66 0.23 -12.53 -9.04
CA THR A 66 1.49 -12.19 -8.40
C THR A 66 1.50 -12.57 -6.92
N LEU A 67 2.69 -12.59 -6.32
CA LEU A 67 2.84 -12.82 -4.89
C LEU A 67 2.21 -11.65 -4.11
N PHE A 68 1.40 -11.99 -3.16
CA PHE A 68 0.74 -11.08 -2.24
C PHE A 68 1.05 -11.49 -0.81
N THR A 69 1.63 -10.59 -0.05
CA THR A 69 2.02 -10.84 1.34
C THR A 69 1.17 -9.99 2.27
N VAL A 70 0.56 -10.62 3.26
CA VAL A 70 -0.10 -9.93 4.37
C VAL A 70 0.84 -9.91 5.56
N LYS A 71 1.06 -8.72 6.10
CA LYS A 71 1.91 -8.48 7.26
C LYS A 71 1.29 -7.43 8.14
N ASP A 72 1.02 -7.77 9.39
CA ASP A 72 0.38 -6.89 10.37
C ASP A 72 -0.96 -6.29 9.87
N GLY A 73 -1.73 -7.09 9.11
CA GLY A 73 -2.99 -6.65 8.51
C GLY A 73 -2.86 -5.82 7.24
N MET A 74 -1.64 -5.53 6.80
CA MET A 74 -1.38 -4.75 5.58
C MET A 74 -0.96 -5.66 4.44
N GLY A 75 -1.42 -5.35 3.22
CA GLY A 75 -1.10 -6.12 2.01
C GLY A 75 -0.01 -5.47 1.17
N TYR A 76 0.95 -6.30 0.75
CA TYR A 76 2.03 -5.92 -0.16
C TYR A 76 2.01 -6.83 -1.37
N ALA A 77 2.09 -6.25 -2.56
CA ALA A 77 2.17 -7.01 -3.81
C ALA A 77 3.57 -6.93 -4.38
N GLN A 78 4.04 -8.06 -4.89
CA GLN A 78 5.29 -8.13 -5.63
C GLN A 78 5.00 -7.90 -7.12
N ILE A 79 5.36 -6.75 -7.64
CA ILE A 79 5.15 -6.39 -9.04
C ILE A 79 6.38 -6.77 -9.85
N GLN A 80 6.25 -7.81 -10.65
CA GLN A 80 7.31 -8.26 -11.56
C GLN A 80 7.00 -7.80 -12.99
N TRP A 81 7.81 -6.88 -13.49
CA TRP A 81 7.70 -6.36 -14.85
C TRP A 81 8.21 -7.35 -15.89
N SER A 82 7.76 -7.19 -17.12
CA SER A 82 8.27 -7.95 -18.28
C SER A 82 9.64 -7.48 -18.78
N SER A 83 10.22 -6.48 -18.13
CA SER A 83 11.48 -5.85 -18.52
C SER A 83 12.39 -5.62 -17.32
N SER A 84 13.69 -5.57 -17.54
CA SER A 84 14.71 -5.21 -16.55
C SER A 84 15.02 -3.71 -16.53
N ASN A 85 14.32 -2.91 -17.31
CA ASN A 85 14.62 -1.48 -17.51
C ASN A 85 13.90 -0.54 -16.55
N TYR A 86 13.15 -1.05 -15.60
CA TYR A 86 12.49 -0.24 -14.57
C TYR A 86 13.38 -0.12 -13.36
N ASP A 87 13.75 1.09 -12.97
CA ASP A 87 14.68 1.34 -11.87
C ASP A 87 14.02 1.87 -10.59
N TYR A 88 12.81 2.37 -10.65
CA TYR A 88 11.98 2.63 -9.47
C TYR A 88 10.49 2.72 -9.81
N MET A 89 9.65 2.58 -8.77
CA MET A 89 8.23 2.89 -8.81
C MET A 89 7.89 3.94 -7.76
N ILE A 90 6.88 4.75 -8.05
CA ILE A 90 6.31 5.69 -7.09
C ILE A 90 4.86 5.30 -6.85
N VAL A 91 4.52 5.05 -5.60
CA VAL A 91 3.16 4.72 -5.14
C VAL A 91 2.81 5.70 -4.05
N ASP A 92 1.76 6.49 -4.25
CA ASP A 92 1.30 7.51 -3.31
C ASP A 92 2.42 8.47 -2.84
N GLY A 93 3.28 8.87 -3.77
CA GLY A 93 4.38 9.77 -3.50
C GLY A 93 5.62 9.14 -2.88
N GLU A 94 5.58 7.86 -2.54
CA GLU A 94 6.74 7.12 -2.03
C GLU A 94 7.45 6.36 -3.15
N LYS A 95 8.77 6.43 -3.13
CA LYS A 95 9.63 5.75 -4.09
C LYS A 95 10.03 4.37 -3.58
N TYR A 96 9.80 3.36 -4.42
CA TYR A 96 10.17 1.97 -4.19
C TYR A 96 11.28 1.55 -5.16
N LEU A 97 12.32 0.96 -4.63
CA LEU A 97 13.44 0.45 -5.41
C LEU A 97 13.24 -1.03 -5.76
N PRO A 98 13.83 -1.51 -6.88
CA PRO A 98 13.71 -2.90 -7.27
C PRO A 98 14.39 -3.83 -6.26
N THR A 99 13.77 -4.99 -6.05
CA THR A 99 14.25 -6.03 -5.13
C THR A 99 14.92 -7.21 -5.86
N ASN A 100 14.90 -7.21 -7.19
CA ASN A 100 15.49 -8.25 -8.01
C ASN A 100 17.03 -8.18 -8.05
N GLU A 101 17.63 -9.27 -8.45
CA GLU A 101 19.08 -9.33 -8.76
C GLU A 101 19.38 -8.62 -10.07
N GLU A 102 20.59 -8.12 -10.19
CA GLU A 102 21.09 -7.45 -11.41
C GLU A 102 20.95 -8.37 -12.65
N GLY A 103 20.41 -7.81 -13.72
CA GLY A 103 20.18 -8.53 -14.97
C GLY A 103 18.86 -9.32 -15.04
N MET A 104 18.11 -9.38 -13.94
CA MET A 104 16.78 -9.97 -13.90
C MET A 104 15.70 -8.93 -14.20
N ASN A 105 14.51 -9.38 -14.56
CA ASN A 105 13.36 -8.49 -14.72
C ASN A 105 13.12 -7.70 -13.44
N SER A 106 12.72 -6.44 -13.59
CA SER A 106 12.49 -5.56 -12.45
C SER A 106 11.34 -6.05 -11.60
N VAL A 107 11.58 -6.18 -10.29
CA VAL A 107 10.59 -6.62 -9.29
C VAL A 107 10.52 -5.58 -8.19
N PHE A 108 9.32 -5.17 -7.83
CA PHE A 108 9.07 -4.21 -6.76
C PHE A 108 8.07 -4.79 -5.76
N GLU A 109 8.29 -4.54 -4.49
CA GLU A 109 7.32 -4.79 -3.44
C GLU A 109 6.65 -3.48 -3.05
N ILE A 110 5.36 -3.37 -3.32
CA ILE A 110 4.58 -2.16 -3.10
C ILE A 110 3.36 -2.44 -2.22
N PRO A 111 2.90 -1.47 -1.41
CA PRO A 111 1.67 -1.63 -0.66
C PRO A 111 0.46 -1.61 -1.60
N ILE A 112 -0.56 -2.40 -1.25
CA ILE A 112 -1.87 -2.33 -1.91
C ILE A 112 -2.70 -1.28 -1.18
N LEU A 113 -3.08 -0.22 -1.88
CA LEU A 113 -3.84 0.90 -1.33
C LEU A 113 -5.33 0.74 -1.53
N THR A 114 -5.75 -0.01 -2.56
CA THR A 114 -7.14 -0.28 -2.87
C THR A 114 -7.30 -1.61 -3.58
N LEU A 115 -8.47 -2.21 -3.45
CA LEU A 115 -8.87 -3.43 -4.14
C LEU A 115 -10.05 -3.16 -5.06
N ASP A 116 -10.10 -3.88 -6.18
CA ASP A 116 -11.18 -3.82 -7.19
C ASP A 116 -11.37 -2.43 -7.81
N GLU A 117 -10.40 -1.55 -7.60
CA GLU A 117 -10.36 -0.20 -8.15
C GLU A 117 -8.99 0.10 -8.76
N ALA A 118 -8.97 1.06 -9.67
CA ALA A 118 -7.76 1.51 -10.32
C ALA A 118 -6.84 2.26 -9.33
N MET A 119 -5.65 1.73 -9.08
CA MET A 119 -4.62 2.32 -8.24
C MET A 119 -3.55 2.99 -9.11
N PRO A 120 -3.41 4.31 -9.07
CA PRO A 120 -2.40 4.99 -9.86
C PRO A 120 -1.02 4.75 -9.30
N VAL A 121 -0.07 4.45 -10.19
CA VAL A 121 1.35 4.27 -9.86
C VAL A 121 2.19 4.92 -10.95
N ILE A 122 3.42 5.24 -10.63
CA ILE A 122 4.42 5.72 -11.58
C ILE A 122 5.56 4.71 -11.62
N ALA A 123 6.05 4.38 -12.80
CA ALA A 123 7.24 3.58 -12.97
C ALA A 123 8.23 4.28 -13.87
N ASP A 124 9.48 4.39 -13.43
CA ASP A 124 10.55 4.93 -14.24
C ASP A 124 11.20 3.85 -15.09
N THR A 125 11.33 4.11 -16.38
CA THR A 125 12.00 3.20 -17.30
C THR A 125 13.22 3.85 -17.93
N THR A 126 14.29 3.08 -18.04
CA THR A 126 15.54 3.47 -18.68
C THR A 126 15.66 2.91 -20.10
N ALA A 127 14.61 2.25 -20.61
CA ALA A 127 14.62 1.59 -21.93
C ALA A 127 14.89 2.55 -23.10
N MET A 128 14.64 3.85 -22.94
CA MET A 128 14.90 4.88 -23.96
C MET A 128 16.27 5.55 -23.82
N GLY A 129 17.15 5.03 -22.98
CA GLY A 129 18.48 5.56 -22.74
C GLY A 129 18.54 6.76 -21.78
N ALA A 130 17.40 7.21 -21.28
CA ALA A 130 17.26 8.22 -20.24
C ALA A 130 16.10 7.86 -19.32
N PRO A 131 16.14 8.26 -18.03
CA PRO A 131 15.04 8.03 -17.12
C PRO A 131 13.75 8.67 -17.64
N HIS A 132 12.67 7.91 -17.64
CA HIS A 132 11.35 8.38 -18.09
C HIS A 132 10.24 7.81 -17.24
N GLU A 133 9.63 8.65 -16.44
CA GLU A 133 8.50 8.29 -15.60
C GLU A 133 7.23 8.14 -16.44
N ILE A 134 6.57 7.00 -16.29
CA ILE A 134 5.33 6.69 -16.99
C ILE A 134 4.26 6.40 -15.97
N GLU A 135 3.09 7.00 -16.17
CA GLU A 135 1.90 6.75 -15.36
C GLU A 135 1.25 5.43 -15.78
N TYR A 136 1.02 4.58 -14.80
CA TYR A 136 0.31 3.31 -14.94
C TYR A 136 -0.81 3.22 -13.92
N THR A 137 -1.71 2.29 -14.15
CA THR A 137 -2.78 1.95 -13.23
C THR A 137 -2.73 0.45 -12.96
N LEU A 138 -2.73 0.07 -11.69
CA LEU A 138 -2.83 -1.31 -11.25
C LEU A 138 -4.21 -1.55 -10.65
N THR A 139 -4.84 -2.66 -11.02
CA THR A 139 -6.09 -3.12 -10.42
C THR A 139 -5.87 -4.48 -9.80
N PHE A 140 -6.04 -4.58 -8.49
CA PHE A 140 -5.94 -5.83 -7.74
C PHE A 140 -7.33 -6.38 -7.45
N TYR A 141 -7.55 -7.64 -7.75
CA TYR A 141 -8.87 -8.28 -7.62
C TYR A 141 -8.98 -9.05 -6.30
N SER A 142 -9.84 -8.58 -5.43
CA SER A 142 -10.04 -9.16 -4.08
C SER A 142 -10.54 -10.60 -4.11
N ASP A 143 -11.38 -10.93 -5.08
CA ASP A 143 -11.94 -12.28 -5.26
C ASP A 143 -10.91 -13.31 -5.79
N SER A 144 -9.76 -12.84 -6.26
CA SER A 144 -8.67 -13.69 -6.76
C SER A 144 -7.67 -14.09 -5.68
N ILE A 145 -7.78 -13.54 -4.46
CA ILE A 145 -6.84 -13.84 -3.39
C ILE A 145 -6.96 -15.30 -2.98
N GLY A 146 -5.89 -16.05 -3.20
CA GLY A 146 -5.80 -17.48 -2.89
C GLY A 146 -4.57 -17.80 -2.05
N SER A 147 -4.64 -18.90 -1.31
CA SER A 147 -3.45 -19.44 -0.65
C SER A 147 -2.46 -19.96 -1.70
N LYS A 148 -1.18 -19.73 -1.43
CA LYS A 148 -0.08 -20.21 -2.27
C LYS A 148 0.18 -21.68 -2.02
#